data_1befeeee4f8b5d85319e6ba4bb94c91a
#
_entry.id   1befeeee4f8b5d85319e6ba4bb94c91a
#
_cell.length_a   1.000
_cell.length_b   1.000
_cell.length_c   1.000
_cell.angle_alpha   90.00
_cell.angle_beta   90.00
_cell.angle_gamma   90.00
#
_symmetry.space_group_name_H-M   'P 1'
#
loop_
_entity.id
_entity.type
_entity.pdbx_description
1 polymer ?
#
loop_
_entity_poly.entity_id
_entity_poly.type
_entity_poly.pdbx_seq_one_letter_code
_entity_poly.pdbx_strand_id
1 'polypeptide(L)'
;MNQTLLTRLFKSIDGNKNAPLVKVAYSIIEDEREKGHINLANKLNNILEGNLAKAINSEPNLKIIKERESQIPFDRRFRLPLATHIEHDLLRHEMVLNSTVEKKILRVEKEYFARERLAHHGLKPRKKILLFGSSGCGKSMAAERIAWDLGLPFYKVRFDSIISSYLGESASNLQKLFESINEYPCVLLLDEFDIIGKQRNISSNDVGEIHRIVNILLGLLEEF
;
A
#
# COMPACT_ATOMS: atom_id res chain seq x y z
N MET A 1 -39.31 -4.67 13.17
CA MET A 1 -38.15 -5.11 12.37
C MET A 1 -37.67 -6.47 12.91
N ASN A 2 -37.13 -7.37 12.05
CA ASN A 2 -36.77 -8.72 12.52
C ASN A 2 -35.48 -8.66 13.37
N GLN A 3 -35.61 -8.95 14.70
CA GLN A 3 -34.53 -8.86 15.68
C GLN A 3 -33.28 -9.71 15.30
N THR A 4 -33.52 -10.82 14.60
CA THR A 4 -32.46 -11.71 14.14
C THR A 4 -31.61 -11.08 13.02
N LEU A 5 -32.25 -10.35 12.10
CA LEU A 5 -31.58 -9.62 11.02
C LEU A 5 -30.78 -8.43 11.57
N LEU A 6 -31.35 -7.68 12.51
CA LEU A 6 -30.65 -6.60 13.21
C LEU A 6 -29.40 -7.10 13.91
N THR A 7 -29.51 -8.20 14.66
CA THR A 7 -28.36 -8.79 15.38
C THR A 7 -27.27 -9.26 14.42
N ARG A 8 -27.64 -9.80 13.23
CA ARG A 8 -26.65 -10.18 12.18
C ARG A 8 -25.98 -8.96 11.57
N LEU A 9 -26.73 -7.90 11.27
CA LEU A 9 -26.19 -6.63 10.75
C LEU A 9 -25.16 -6.05 11.75
N PHE A 10 -25.50 -5.97 13.04
CA PHE A 10 -24.60 -5.43 14.05
C PHE A 10 -23.33 -6.28 14.24
N LYS A 11 -23.41 -7.59 14.04
CA LYS A 11 -22.22 -8.48 14.06
C LYS A 11 -21.27 -8.26 12.86
N SER A 12 -21.76 -7.73 11.75
CA SER A 12 -20.97 -7.44 10.55
C SER A 12 -20.44 -6.02 10.50
N ILE A 13 -20.73 -5.18 11.50
CA ILE A 13 -20.20 -3.83 11.58
C ILE A 13 -18.80 -3.89 12.18
N ASP A 14 -17.80 -3.69 11.32
CA ASP A 14 -16.40 -3.47 11.70
C ASP A 14 -16.02 -2.03 11.34
N GLY A 15 -15.26 -1.34 12.18
CA GLY A 15 -14.75 -0.01 11.84
C GLY A 15 -14.46 0.91 13.00
N ASN A 16 -14.05 2.13 12.69
CA ASN A 16 -13.74 3.18 13.65
C ASN A 16 -15.03 3.82 14.19
N LYS A 17 -15.03 4.29 15.45
CA LYS A 17 -16.16 5.00 16.10
C LYS A 17 -16.73 6.16 15.29
N ASN A 18 -15.90 6.81 14.47
CA ASN A 18 -16.30 7.94 13.64
C ASN A 18 -16.91 7.54 12.28
N ALA A 19 -16.92 6.25 11.92
CA ALA A 19 -17.47 5.79 10.66
C ALA A 19 -18.99 6.11 10.56
N PRO A 20 -19.49 6.58 9.41
CA PRO A 20 -20.90 6.92 9.22
C PRO A 20 -21.84 5.77 9.59
N LEU A 21 -21.43 4.54 9.29
CA LEU A 21 -22.20 3.33 9.60
C LEU A 21 -22.35 3.10 11.11
N VAL A 22 -21.32 3.41 11.89
CA VAL A 22 -21.34 3.30 13.36
C VAL A 22 -22.27 4.34 13.97
N LYS A 23 -22.29 5.56 13.43
CA LYS A 23 -23.23 6.61 13.86
C LYS A 23 -24.69 6.18 13.63
N VAL A 24 -24.97 5.58 12.47
CA VAL A 24 -26.30 5.02 12.17
C VAL A 24 -26.64 3.86 13.12
N ALA A 25 -25.69 3.01 13.46
CA ALA A 25 -25.91 1.94 14.42
C ALA A 25 -26.29 2.47 15.81
N TYR A 26 -25.62 3.51 16.31
CA TYR A 26 -25.99 4.15 17.58
C TYR A 26 -27.39 4.77 17.52
N SER A 27 -27.77 5.43 16.42
CA SER A 27 -29.12 5.97 16.24
C SER A 27 -30.20 4.88 16.29
N ILE A 28 -29.93 3.70 15.70
CA ILE A 28 -30.84 2.55 15.77
C ILE A 28 -30.95 2.02 17.21
N ILE A 29 -29.87 1.98 17.99
CA ILE A 29 -29.90 1.57 19.39
C ILE A 29 -30.77 2.51 20.24
N GLU A 30 -30.65 3.82 20.01
CA GLU A 30 -31.46 4.82 20.70
C GLU A 30 -32.92 4.69 20.32
N ASP A 31 -33.27 4.55 19.06
CA ASP A 31 -34.61 4.35 18.55
C ASP A 31 -35.30 3.09 19.16
N GLU A 32 -34.55 1.97 19.26
CA GLU A 32 -35.07 0.75 19.93
C GLU A 32 -35.22 0.93 21.46
N ARG A 33 -34.38 1.76 22.09
CA ARG A 33 -34.49 2.10 23.51
C ARG A 33 -35.75 2.96 23.79
N GLU A 34 -36.05 3.96 22.93
CA GLU A 34 -37.25 4.80 23.01
C GLU A 34 -38.51 4.00 22.79
N LYS A 35 -38.48 2.97 21.94
CA LYS A 35 -39.58 2.02 21.72
C LYS A 35 -39.82 1.04 22.89
N GLY A 36 -39.00 1.11 23.95
CA GLY A 36 -39.12 0.25 25.14
C GLY A 36 -38.46 -1.12 25.00
N HIS A 37 -37.74 -1.38 23.92
CA HIS A 37 -37.02 -2.64 23.69
C HIS A 37 -35.63 -2.67 24.36
N ILE A 38 -35.56 -2.39 25.66
CA ILE A 38 -34.32 -2.18 26.44
C ILE A 38 -33.37 -3.37 26.33
N ASN A 39 -33.88 -4.59 26.39
CA ASN A 39 -33.04 -5.81 26.33
C ASN A 39 -32.37 -5.97 24.94
N LEU A 40 -33.07 -5.61 23.86
CA LEU A 40 -32.53 -5.63 22.51
C LEU A 40 -31.49 -4.53 22.32
N ALA A 41 -31.80 -3.31 22.75
CA ALA A 41 -30.89 -2.16 22.67
C ALA A 41 -29.58 -2.43 23.40
N ASN A 42 -29.62 -2.98 24.62
CA ASN A 42 -28.42 -3.36 25.38
C ASN A 42 -27.62 -4.45 24.67
N LYS A 43 -28.28 -5.47 24.11
CA LYS A 43 -27.62 -6.53 23.35
C LYS A 43 -26.91 -6.00 22.09
N LEU A 44 -27.54 -5.10 21.35
CA LEU A 44 -26.97 -4.46 20.16
C LEU A 44 -25.80 -3.56 20.52
N ASN A 45 -25.90 -2.80 21.60
CA ASN A 45 -24.82 -1.96 22.11
C ASN A 45 -23.58 -2.81 22.51
N ASN A 46 -23.77 -3.90 23.24
CA ASN A 46 -22.67 -4.78 23.63
C ASN A 46 -21.98 -5.43 22.42
N ILE A 47 -22.72 -5.80 21.37
CA ILE A 47 -22.15 -6.33 20.13
C ILE A 47 -21.35 -5.25 19.42
N LEU A 48 -21.88 -4.04 19.29
CA LEU A 48 -21.21 -2.93 18.62
C LEU A 48 -19.94 -2.54 19.36
N GLU A 49 -20.00 -2.35 20.67
CA GLU A 49 -18.82 -2.01 21.48
C GLU A 49 -17.77 -3.13 21.48
N GLY A 50 -18.20 -4.40 21.51
CA GLY A 50 -17.28 -5.53 21.38
C GLY A 50 -16.56 -5.57 20.04
N ASN A 51 -17.21 -5.20 18.95
CA ASN A 51 -16.59 -5.10 17.62
C ASN A 51 -15.65 -3.89 17.52
N LEU A 52 -16.08 -2.73 18.06
CA LEU A 52 -15.23 -1.53 18.12
C LEU A 52 -13.99 -1.74 19.00
N ALA A 53 -14.11 -2.43 20.12
CA ALA A 53 -12.97 -2.79 20.97
C ALA A 53 -12.00 -3.75 20.28
N LYS A 54 -12.52 -4.71 19.50
CA LYS A 54 -11.69 -5.58 18.65
C LYS A 54 -11.01 -4.78 17.55
N ALA A 55 -11.68 -3.81 16.92
CA ALA A 55 -11.10 -2.94 15.91
C ALA A 55 -10.00 -2.03 16.50
N ILE A 56 -10.16 -1.52 17.72
CA ILE A 56 -9.14 -0.75 18.43
C ILE A 56 -7.92 -1.63 18.80
N ASN A 57 -8.17 -2.89 19.20
CA ASN A 57 -7.09 -3.85 19.46
C ASN A 57 -6.48 -4.43 18.18
N SER A 58 -7.15 -4.29 17.03
CA SER A 58 -6.65 -4.61 15.70
C SER A 58 -6.08 -3.37 14.97
N GLU A 59 -5.74 -2.28 15.67
CA GLU A 59 -4.86 -1.23 15.16
C GLU A 59 -3.37 -1.68 15.28
N PRO A 60 -2.94 -2.71 14.51
CA PRO A 60 -1.51 -2.97 14.38
C PRO A 60 -0.85 -1.97 13.44
N ASN A 61 -1.64 -1.25 12.61
CA ASN A 61 -1.09 -0.56 11.45
C ASN A 61 -0.34 0.74 11.79
N LEU A 62 -0.77 1.55 12.75
CA LEU A 62 -0.07 2.82 13.02
C LEU A 62 1.25 2.66 13.78
N LYS A 63 1.34 1.72 14.74
CA LYS A 63 2.62 1.39 15.38
C LYS A 63 3.56 0.67 14.43
N ILE A 64 3.05 -0.28 13.66
CA ILE A 64 3.80 -1.01 12.64
C ILE A 64 4.31 -0.07 11.53
N ILE A 65 3.53 0.93 11.10
CA ILE A 65 3.97 1.93 10.10
C ILE A 65 5.10 2.79 10.66
N LYS A 66 5.01 3.30 11.89
CA LYS A 66 6.08 4.09 12.51
C LYS A 66 7.34 3.27 12.80
N GLU A 67 7.22 2.01 13.20
CA GLU A 67 8.35 1.09 13.35
C GLU A 67 8.98 0.75 11.98
N ARG A 68 8.22 0.78 10.89
CA ARG A 68 8.71 0.51 9.52
C ARG A 68 9.46 1.69 8.91
N GLU A 69 9.10 2.93 9.20
CA GLU A 69 9.90 4.10 8.80
C GLU A 69 11.32 4.02 9.36
N SER A 70 11.48 3.41 10.54
CA SER A 70 12.81 3.16 11.14
C SER A 70 13.59 2.02 10.48
N GLN A 71 12.97 1.23 9.59
CA GLN A 71 13.60 0.07 8.92
C GLN A 71 14.10 0.35 7.50
N ILE A 72 13.74 1.51 6.90
CA ILE A 72 14.28 1.86 5.58
C ILE A 72 15.79 2.07 5.71
N PRO A 73 16.62 1.30 4.98
CA PRO A 73 18.05 1.45 5.05
C PRO A 73 18.51 2.79 4.49
N PHE A 74 19.63 3.27 5.03
CA PHE A 74 20.27 4.51 4.64
C PHE A 74 21.52 4.24 3.82
N ASP A 75 21.80 5.14 2.88
CA ASP A 75 23.10 5.19 2.24
C ASP A 75 24.18 5.52 3.30
N ARG A 76 25.32 4.81 3.23
CA ARG A 76 26.39 4.95 4.22
C ARG A 76 27.11 6.31 4.14
N ARG A 77 27.19 6.88 2.95
CA ARG A 77 27.98 8.09 2.68
C ARG A 77 27.25 9.35 3.12
N PHE A 78 26.02 9.51 2.63
CA PHE A 78 25.23 10.75 2.84
C PHE A 78 24.17 10.57 3.92
N ARG A 79 24.00 9.36 4.46
CA ARG A 79 22.92 8.99 5.41
C ARG A 79 21.53 9.38 4.91
N LEU A 80 21.34 9.31 3.59
CA LEU A 80 20.05 9.52 2.96
C LEU A 80 19.28 8.21 2.92
N PRO A 81 17.95 8.21 3.18
CA PRO A 81 17.16 7.00 3.08
C PRO A 81 17.12 6.53 1.62
N LEU A 82 17.20 5.21 1.38
CA LEU A 82 17.16 4.62 0.04
C LEU A 82 15.78 4.64 -0.59
N ALA A 83 14.73 4.76 0.22
CA ALA A 83 13.36 5.00 -0.22
C ALA A 83 12.70 6.00 0.71
N THR A 84 11.67 6.68 0.22
CA THR A 84 10.82 7.58 1.00
C THR A 84 9.47 6.92 1.20
N HIS A 85 9.03 6.77 2.44
CA HIS A 85 7.66 6.41 2.77
C HIS A 85 6.77 7.65 2.61
N ILE A 86 5.63 7.51 1.97
CA ILE A 86 4.61 8.56 1.90
C ILE A 86 3.39 8.05 2.68
N GLU A 87 2.99 8.83 3.68
CA GLU A 87 1.82 8.52 4.51
C GLU A 87 0.56 8.42 3.64
N HIS A 88 -0.34 7.52 3.99
CA HIS A 88 -1.56 7.26 3.24
C HIS A 88 -2.37 8.53 2.97
N ASP A 89 -2.51 9.40 3.96
CA ASP A 89 -3.30 10.64 3.86
C ASP A 89 -2.65 11.71 2.94
N LEU A 90 -1.37 11.54 2.62
CA LEU A 90 -0.63 12.41 1.70
C LEU A 90 -0.58 11.87 0.28
N LEU A 91 -1.10 10.67 0.02
CA LEU A 91 -1.14 10.08 -1.31
C LEU A 91 -2.12 10.81 -2.22
N ARG A 92 -1.68 11.14 -3.41
CA ARG A 92 -2.52 11.76 -4.44
C ARG A 92 -3.33 10.67 -5.14
N HIS A 93 -4.63 10.66 -4.95
CA HIS A 93 -5.52 9.64 -5.50
C HIS A 93 -6.60 10.20 -6.42
N GLU A 94 -6.88 11.50 -6.32
CA GLU A 94 -7.89 12.16 -7.17
C GLU A 94 -7.32 12.41 -8.56
N MET A 95 -7.70 11.57 -9.52
CA MET A 95 -7.29 11.73 -10.92
C MET A 95 -8.37 11.27 -11.89
N VAL A 96 -8.45 11.98 -13.01
CA VAL A 96 -9.33 11.60 -14.12
C VAL A 96 -8.50 10.89 -15.19
N LEU A 97 -8.86 9.65 -15.47
CA LEU A 97 -8.17 8.81 -16.44
C LEU A 97 -9.04 8.49 -17.64
N ASN A 98 -8.39 8.20 -18.77
CA ASN A 98 -9.06 7.60 -19.90
C ASN A 98 -9.63 6.24 -19.50
N SER A 99 -10.85 5.91 -19.99
CA SER A 99 -11.57 4.68 -19.66
C SER A 99 -10.76 3.39 -19.87
N THR A 100 -9.84 3.39 -20.85
CA THR A 100 -8.96 2.23 -21.12
C THR A 100 -7.91 2.06 -20.01
N VAL A 101 -7.31 3.15 -19.54
CA VAL A 101 -6.31 3.14 -18.47
C VAL A 101 -6.99 2.83 -17.13
N GLU A 102 -8.14 3.46 -16.86
CA GLU A 102 -8.96 3.20 -15.69
C GLU A 102 -9.28 1.71 -15.53
N LYS A 103 -9.76 1.06 -16.61
CA LYS A 103 -10.05 -0.39 -16.59
C LYS A 103 -8.82 -1.23 -16.27
N LYS A 104 -7.61 -0.81 -16.68
CA LYS A 104 -6.37 -1.54 -16.37
C LYS A 104 -6.00 -1.42 -14.89
N ILE A 105 -6.12 -0.23 -14.30
CA ILE A 105 -5.88 0.01 -12.87
C ILE A 105 -6.88 -0.79 -12.04
N LEU A 106 -8.17 -0.62 -12.31
CA LEU A 106 -9.24 -1.38 -11.62
C LEU A 106 -9.05 -2.91 -11.73
N ARG A 107 -8.47 -3.39 -12.81
CA ARG A 107 -8.15 -4.82 -12.94
C ARG A 107 -7.06 -5.25 -11.97
N VAL A 108 -6.00 -4.45 -11.81
CA VAL A 108 -4.93 -4.73 -10.85
C VAL A 108 -5.48 -4.78 -9.43
N GLU A 109 -6.29 -3.81 -9.05
CA GLU A 109 -6.94 -3.75 -7.74
C GLU A 109 -7.83 -4.97 -7.49
N LYS A 110 -8.68 -5.34 -8.46
CA LYS A 110 -9.52 -6.54 -8.38
C LYS A 110 -8.71 -7.81 -8.25
N GLU A 111 -7.61 -7.95 -8.97
CA GLU A 111 -6.72 -9.11 -8.86
C GLU A 111 -6.07 -9.18 -7.47
N TYR A 112 -5.68 -8.04 -6.89
CA TYR A 112 -5.13 -7.99 -5.54
C TYR A 112 -6.17 -8.38 -4.48
N PHE A 113 -7.37 -7.81 -4.52
CA PHE A 113 -8.45 -8.18 -3.59
C PHE A 113 -8.89 -9.64 -3.72
N ALA A 114 -8.80 -10.19 -4.94
CA ALA A 114 -9.14 -11.59 -5.21
C ALA A 114 -7.94 -12.56 -5.02
N ARG A 115 -6.80 -12.13 -4.47
CA ARG A 115 -5.54 -12.90 -4.40
C ARG A 115 -5.69 -14.29 -3.78
N GLU A 116 -6.49 -14.42 -2.73
CA GLU A 116 -6.75 -15.71 -2.07
C GLU A 116 -7.55 -16.65 -2.98
N ARG A 117 -8.58 -16.13 -3.66
CA ARG A 117 -9.37 -16.89 -4.62
C ARG A 117 -8.53 -17.32 -5.83
N LEU A 118 -7.67 -16.43 -6.33
CA LEU A 118 -6.74 -16.75 -7.41
C LEU A 118 -5.77 -17.86 -6.99
N ALA A 119 -5.24 -17.80 -5.77
CA ALA A 119 -4.34 -18.82 -5.23
C ALA A 119 -5.01 -20.21 -5.17
N HIS A 120 -6.29 -20.31 -4.83
CA HIS A 120 -7.04 -21.58 -4.88
C HIS A 120 -7.12 -22.20 -6.27
N HIS A 121 -6.99 -21.39 -7.31
CA HIS A 121 -6.95 -21.84 -8.72
C HIS A 121 -5.52 -21.93 -9.27
N GLY A 122 -4.49 -21.85 -8.43
CA GLY A 122 -3.08 -21.88 -8.85
C GLY A 122 -2.63 -20.63 -9.62
N LEU A 123 -3.41 -19.54 -9.56
CA LEU A 123 -3.11 -18.27 -10.20
C LEU A 123 -2.52 -17.27 -9.21
N LYS A 124 -1.69 -16.35 -9.71
CA LYS A 124 -1.11 -15.26 -8.91
C LYS A 124 -1.61 -13.92 -9.44
N PRO A 125 -1.90 -12.92 -8.55
CA PRO A 125 -2.21 -11.57 -8.98
C PRO A 125 -0.96 -10.93 -9.62
N ARG A 126 -1.16 -9.90 -10.43
CA ARG A 126 -0.04 -9.12 -10.97
C ARG A 126 0.60 -8.33 -9.86
N LYS A 127 1.90 -8.44 -9.75
CA LYS A 127 2.70 -7.67 -8.80
C LYS A 127 3.47 -6.53 -9.49
N LYS A 128 3.72 -6.63 -10.80
CA LYS A 128 4.60 -5.72 -11.56
C LYS A 128 3.77 -4.94 -12.57
N ILE A 129 3.87 -3.62 -12.49
CA ILE A 129 3.11 -2.67 -13.33
C ILE A 129 4.11 -1.72 -13.97
N LEU A 130 4.12 -1.66 -15.30
CA LEU A 130 4.91 -0.68 -16.04
C LEU A 130 4.01 0.49 -16.44
N LEU A 131 4.31 1.68 -15.89
CA LEU A 131 3.67 2.93 -16.25
C LEU A 131 4.58 3.69 -17.24
N PHE A 132 4.12 3.88 -18.47
CA PHE A 132 4.87 4.59 -19.50
C PHE A 132 4.04 5.70 -20.13
N GLY A 133 4.72 6.72 -20.63
CA GLY A 133 4.10 7.91 -21.24
C GLY A 133 4.96 9.14 -21.07
N SER A 134 4.51 10.28 -21.63
CA SER A 134 5.19 11.57 -21.55
C SER A 134 5.39 12.06 -20.12
N SER A 135 6.31 12.99 -19.91
CA SER A 135 6.47 13.63 -18.60
C SER A 135 5.18 14.39 -18.24
N GLY A 136 4.82 14.42 -16.95
CA GLY A 136 3.64 15.13 -16.47
C GLY A 136 2.30 14.42 -16.70
N CYS A 137 2.25 13.25 -17.35
CA CYS A 137 0.98 12.54 -17.61
C CYS A 137 0.42 11.73 -16.42
N GLY A 138 0.91 11.96 -15.19
CA GLY A 138 0.33 11.37 -13.97
C GLY A 138 0.80 9.96 -13.62
N LYS A 139 1.94 9.46 -14.16
CA LYS A 139 2.45 8.11 -13.86
C LYS A 139 2.66 7.86 -12.38
N SER A 140 3.37 8.76 -11.69
CA SER A 140 3.65 8.63 -10.25
C SER A 140 2.37 8.76 -9.43
N MET A 141 1.43 9.65 -9.82
CA MET A 141 0.12 9.78 -9.20
C MET A 141 -0.73 8.50 -9.37
N ALA A 142 -0.64 7.82 -10.51
CA ALA A 142 -1.33 6.55 -10.71
C ALA A 142 -0.82 5.45 -9.77
N ALA A 143 0.49 5.43 -9.48
CA ALA A 143 1.06 4.50 -8.50
C ALA A 143 0.61 4.83 -7.07
N GLU A 144 0.56 6.12 -6.70
CA GLU A 144 0.04 6.59 -5.42
C GLU A 144 -1.44 6.22 -5.25
N ARG A 145 -2.26 6.42 -6.30
CA ARG A 145 -3.67 6.02 -6.30
C ARG A 145 -3.85 4.52 -6.08
N ILE A 146 -3.08 3.68 -6.76
CA ILE A 146 -3.13 2.22 -6.54
C ILE A 146 -2.85 1.88 -5.07
N ALA A 147 -1.85 2.52 -4.45
CA ALA A 147 -1.56 2.31 -3.04
C ALA A 147 -2.71 2.76 -2.13
N TRP A 148 -3.31 3.92 -2.44
CA TRP A 148 -4.48 4.44 -1.74
C TRP A 148 -5.66 3.45 -1.81
N ASP A 149 -6.05 3.04 -3.02
CA ASP A 149 -7.21 2.17 -3.26
C ASP A 149 -7.01 0.77 -2.64
N LEU A 150 -5.77 0.29 -2.57
CA LEU A 150 -5.42 -0.99 -1.95
C LEU A 150 -5.22 -0.91 -0.42
N GLY A 151 -5.11 0.28 0.15
CA GLY A 151 -4.79 0.49 1.57
C GLY A 151 -3.38 -0.01 1.94
N LEU A 152 -2.43 0.03 1.00
CA LEU A 152 -1.07 -0.47 1.19
C LEU A 152 -0.08 0.67 1.48
N PRO A 153 0.97 0.42 2.28
CA PRO A 153 2.09 1.34 2.43
C PRO A 153 2.73 1.66 1.08
N PHE A 154 3.09 2.92 0.87
CA PHE A 154 3.69 3.39 -0.37
C PHE A 154 5.12 3.85 -0.15
N TYR A 155 6.05 3.29 -0.92
CA TYR A 155 7.46 3.63 -0.90
C TYR A 155 7.91 4.11 -2.27
N LYS A 156 8.60 5.25 -2.30
CA LYS A 156 9.25 5.77 -3.52
C LYS A 156 10.76 5.56 -3.40
N VAL A 157 11.34 4.80 -4.33
CA VAL A 157 12.78 4.55 -4.36
C VAL A 157 13.53 5.83 -4.73
N ARG A 158 14.64 6.06 -4.09
CA ARG A 158 15.54 7.18 -4.35
C ARG A 158 16.77 6.71 -5.11
N PHE A 159 16.67 6.69 -6.43
CA PHE A 159 17.79 6.28 -7.28
C PHE A 159 19.01 7.20 -7.17
N ASP A 160 18.81 8.49 -6.89
CA ASP A 160 19.89 9.44 -6.58
C ASP A 160 20.74 8.96 -5.39
N SER A 161 20.11 8.49 -4.33
CA SER A 161 20.79 7.96 -3.14
C SER A 161 21.44 6.60 -3.38
N ILE A 162 20.90 5.78 -4.27
CA ILE A 162 21.42 4.46 -4.61
C ILE A 162 22.65 4.57 -5.50
N ILE A 163 22.61 5.42 -6.53
CA ILE A 163 23.67 5.54 -7.54
C ILE A 163 24.84 6.42 -7.06
N SER A 164 24.58 7.41 -6.19
CA SER A 164 25.60 8.31 -5.65
C SER A 164 26.55 7.64 -4.63
N SER A 165 26.24 6.44 -4.21
CA SER A 165 27.11 5.61 -3.36
C SER A 165 28.37 5.20 -4.09
N TYR A 166 29.43 4.84 -3.36
CA TYR A 166 30.69 4.34 -3.95
C TYR A 166 30.43 3.20 -4.95
N LEU A 167 31.24 3.16 -6.03
CA LEU A 167 31.35 2.05 -6.97
C LEU A 167 31.33 0.71 -6.22
N GLY A 168 30.28 -0.10 -6.39
CA GLY A 168 30.07 -1.39 -5.72
C GLY A 168 29.09 -1.40 -4.54
N GLU A 169 28.71 -0.27 -3.96
CA GLU A 169 27.71 -0.21 -2.87
C GLU A 169 26.27 -0.14 -3.38
N SER A 170 26.07 0.38 -4.59
CA SER A 170 24.73 0.55 -5.21
C SER A 170 23.94 -0.77 -5.26
N ALA A 171 24.61 -1.85 -5.62
CA ALA A 171 24.04 -3.20 -5.64
C ALA A 171 23.62 -3.67 -4.22
N SER A 172 24.49 -3.46 -3.23
CA SER A 172 24.20 -3.81 -1.83
C SER A 172 23.07 -2.97 -1.25
N ASN A 173 22.99 -1.70 -1.62
CA ASN A 173 21.92 -0.80 -1.17
C ASN A 173 20.57 -1.23 -1.76
N LEU A 174 20.51 -1.62 -3.04
CA LEU A 174 19.30 -2.20 -3.64
C LEU A 174 18.88 -3.47 -2.91
N GLN A 175 19.77 -4.42 -2.68
CA GLN A 175 19.44 -5.65 -1.96
C GLN A 175 18.87 -5.37 -0.58
N LYS A 176 19.53 -4.54 0.23
CA LYS A 176 19.05 -4.14 1.56
C LYS A 176 17.68 -3.49 1.52
N LEU A 177 17.43 -2.62 0.52
CA LEU A 177 16.14 -1.99 0.37
C LEU A 177 15.05 -3.04 0.11
N PHE A 178 15.25 -3.93 -0.86
CA PHE A 178 14.28 -4.97 -1.18
C PHE A 178 14.07 -5.95 -0.03
N GLU A 179 15.12 -6.35 0.68
CA GLU A 179 15.02 -7.18 1.89
C GLU A 179 14.16 -6.50 2.96
N SER A 180 14.38 -5.20 3.21
CA SER A 180 13.64 -4.46 4.25
C SER A 180 12.14 -4.29 3.95
N ILE A 181 11.74 -4.23 2.68
CA ILE A 181 10.34 -4.01 2.27
C ILE A 181 9.60 -5.31 1.90
N ASN A 182 10.32 -6.43 1.72
CA ASN A 182 9.72 -7.70 1.28
C ASN A 182 8.92 -8.43 2.38
N GLU A 183 9.08 -8.03 3.64
CA GLU A 183 8.41 -8.70 4.77
C GLU A 183 6.89 -8.51 4.76
N TYR A 184 6.39 -7.43 4.13
CA TYR A 184 4.97 -7.08 4.12
C TYR A 184 4.51 -6.53 2.78
N PRO A 185 3.23 -6.74 2.40
CA PRO A 185 2.68 -6.16 1.18
C PRO A 185 2.79 -4.64 1.17
N CYS A 186 3.38 -4.09 0.12
CA CYS A 186 3.50 -2.65 -0.10
C CYS A 186 3.47 -2.33 -1.59
N VAL A 187 3.31 -1.05 -1.92
CA VAL A 187 3.51 -0.53 -3.28
C VAL A 187 4.86 0.18 -3.33
N LEU A 188 5.76 -0.32 -4.16
CA LEU A 188 7.09 0.24 -4.40
C LEU A 188 7.11 0.94 -5.75
N LEU A 189 7.32 2.26 -5.75
CA LEU A 189 7.49 3.05 -6.96
C LEU A 189 8.96 3.21 -7.31
N LEU A 190 9.33 2.70 -8.47
CA LEU A 190 10.62 2.94 -9.12
C LEU A 190 10.44 4.10 -10.12
N ASP A 191 10.49 5.34 -9.62
CA ASP A 191 10.33 6.53 -10.46
C ASP A 191 11.64 6.87 -11.19
N GLU A 192 11.53 7.50 -12.37
CA GLU A 192 12.69 7.93 -13.19
C GLU A 192 13.66 6.79 -13.53
N PHE A 193 13.16 5.58 -13.67
CA PHE A 193 13.96 4.39 -13.97
C PHE A 193 14.80 4.54 -15.27
N ASP A 194 14.40 5.42 -16.16
CA ASP A 194 15.13 5.73 -17.40
C ASP A 194 16.48 6.44 -17.17
N ILE A 195 16.71 7.02 -15.99
CA ILE A 195 18.02 7.62 -15.63
C ILE A 195 19.11 6.54 -15.69
N ILE A 196 18.79 5.33 -15.21
CA ILE A 196 19.73 4.19 -15.26
C ILE A 196 20.05 3.82 -16.71
N GLY A 197 19.10 4.01 -17.63
CA GLY A 197 19.30 3.75 -19.07
C GLY A 197 20.05 4.84 -19.83
N LYS A 198 19.95 6.10 -19.38
CA LYS A 198 20.55 7.27 -20.07
C LYS A 198 22.06 7.43 -19.82
N GLN A 199 22.55 6.97 -18.67
CA GLN A 199 23.97 7.06 -18.31
C GLN A 199 24.88 6.14 -19.15
N ARG A 200 24.35 5.43 -20.14
CA ARG A 200 25.14 4.58 -21.08
C ARG A 200 26.19 5.33 -21.91
N ASN A 201 26.16 6.65 -21.91
CA ASN A 201 27.04 7.49 -22.74
C ASN A 201 28.25 8.09 -21.98
N ILE A 202 28.47 7.71 -20.72
CA ILE A 202 29.55 8.21 -19.87
C ILE A 202 30.58 7.10 -19.72
N SER A 203 31.86 7.41 -19.85
CA SER A 203 33.10 6.63 -19.76
C SER A 203 33.01 5.07 -19.59
N SER A 204 33.89 4.33 -20.21
CA SER A 204 33.86 2.85 -20.31
C SER A 204 33.80 2.09 -18.97
N ASN A 205 34.23 2.69 -17.86
CA ASN A 205 34.21 2.07 -16.53
C ASN A 205 32.81 2.16 -15.86
N ASP A 206 32.05 3.23 -16.12
CA ASP A 206 30.73 3.44 -15.52
C ASP A 206 29.65 2.58 -16.18
N VAL A 207 29.82 2.23 -17.45
CA VAL A 207 28.88 1.39 -18.22
C VAL A 207 28.73 -0.01 -17.59
N GLY A 208 29.82 -0.59 -17.11
CA GLY A 208 29.82 -1.92 -16.48
C GLY A 208 29.01 -1.96 -15.17
N GLU A 209 29.09 -0.91 -14.37
CA GLU A 209 28.37 -0.85 -13.09
C GLU A 209 26.87 -0.61 -13.29
N ILE A 210 26.50 0.23 -14.22
CA ILE A 210 25.08 0.46 -14.54
C ILE A 210 24.41 -0.83 -15.02
N HIS A 211 25.09 -1.60 -15.88
CA HIS A 211 24.59 -2.90 -16.32
C HIS A 211 24.44 -3.88 -15.13
N ARG A 212 25.38 -3.85 -14.19
CA ARG A 212 25.33 -4.67 -12.98
C ARG A 212 24.12 -4.27 -12.11
N ILE A 213 23.90 -2.98 -11.89
CA ILE A 213 22.76 -2.46 -11.13
C ILE A 213 21.45 -2.89 -11.79
N VAL A 214 21.32 -2.74 -13.12
CA VAL A 214 20.12 -3.15 -13.87
C VAL A 214 19.86 -4.65 -13.72
N ASN A 215 20.89 -5.49 -13.88
CA ASN A 215 20.74 -6.95 -13.76
C ASN A 215 20.33 -7.37 -12.34
N ILE A 216 20.91 -6.75 -11.31
CA ILE A 216 20.54 -7.01 -9.92
C ILE A 216 19.09 -6.57 -9.66
N LEU A 217 18.74 -5.40 -10.13
CA LEU A 217 17.36 -4.88 -9.96
C LEU A 217 16.34 -5.77 -10.68
N LEU A 218 16.64 -6.27 -11.88
CA LEU A 218 15.76 -7.21 -12.59
C LEU A 218 15.60 -8.51 -11.79
N GLY A 219 16.70 -9.06 -11.24
CA GLY A 219 16.64 -10.24 -10.36
C GLY A 219 15.77 -9.98 -9.12
N LEU A 220 16.01 -8.88 -8.41
CA LEU A 220 15.20 -8.49 -7.24
C LEU A 220 13.72 -8.30 -7.59
N LEU A 221 13.43 -7.71 -8.75
CA LEU A 221 12.05 -7.57 -9.23
C LEU A 221 11.41 -8.92 -9.56
N GLU A 222 12.16 -9.94 -9.96
CA GLU A 222 11.60 -11.28 -10.21
C GLU A 222 11.20 -11.99 -8.92
N GLU A 223 11.95 -11.77 -7.86
CA GLU A 223 11.71 -12.35 -6.54
C GLU A 223 10.59 -11.61 -5.76
N PHE A 224 10.46 -10.30 -5.96
CA PHE A 224 9.46 -9.44 -5.32
C PHE A 224 8.07 -9.69 -5.93
#